data_f47f65f46ef7687c7cd191cc5f7355e4
#
_entry.id   f47f65f46ef7687c7cd191cc5f7355e4
#
_cell.length_a   1.000
_cell.length_b   1.000
_cell.length_c   1.000
_cell.angle_alpha   90.00
_cell.angle_beta   90.00
_cell.angle_gamma   90.00
#
_symmetry.space_group_name_H-M   'P 1'
#
loop_
_entity.id
_entity.type
_entity.pdbx_description
1 polymer ?
#
loop_
_entity_poly.entity_id
_entity_poly.type
_entity_poly.pdbx_seq_one_letter_code
_entity_poly.pdbx_strand_id
1 'polypeptide(L)'
;MANSKITVESLNLHYGENHALKNVNMEIADHAITAFIGPSGCGKSTFLRCLNRMNDLVDGCRVEGKVILDGEDIYDKRVDTTLLRKKVGMVFQQPNPFPMSIYDNIAYGPRLHGIKNKKELDEIVERSLQGAAIFEEVKDRLHKSCLLYTSDAADDL
;
A
#
# COMPACT_ATOMS: atom_id res chain seq x y z
N MET A 1 4.75 22.99 -15.66
CA MET A 1 4.35 21.59 -15.88
C MET A 1 4.27 20.94 -14.51
N ALA A 2 3.18 20.24 -14.17
CA ALA A 2 3.12 19.51 -12.91
C ALA A 2 4.25 18.46 -12.91
N ASN A 3 4.99 18.37 -11.82
CA ASN A 3 6.05 17.39 -11.69
C ASN A 3 5.41 16.00 -11.58
N SER A 4 5.76 15.08 -12.49
CA SER A 4 5.24 13.70 -12.44
C SER A 4 5.90 12.95 -11.30
N LYS A 5 5.11 12.40 -10.39
CA LYS A 5 5.60 11.54 -9.29
C LYS A 5 5.89 10.13 -9.77
N ILE A 6 4.98 9.60 -10.60
CA ILE A 6 5.12 8.28 -11.20
C ILE A 6 4.87 8.40 -12.70
N THR A 7 5.77 7.86 -13.51
CA THR A 7 5.61 7.70 -14.94
C THR A 7 5.59 6.21 -15.28
N VAL A 8 4.58 5.79 -16.02
CA VAL A 8 4.41 4.40 -16.48
C VAL A 8 4.56 4.36 -17.99
N GLU A 9 5.47 3.52 -18.48
CA GLU A 9 5.81 3.40 -19.89
C GLU A 9 5.62 1.96 -20.36
N SER A 10 4.71 1.77 -21.32
CA SER A 10 4.44 0.50 -22.01
C SER A 10 4.29 -0.69 -21.06
N LEU A 11 3.63 -0.47 -19.91
CA LEU A 11 3.47 -1.49 -18.87
C LEU A 11 2.57 -2.61 -19.37
N ASN A 12 3.10 -3.82 -19.36
CA ASN A 12 2.37 -5.06 -19.60
C ASN A 12 2.50 -5.96 -18.38
N LEU A 13 1.42 -6.68 -18.05
CA LEU A 13 1.44 -7.65 -16.96
C LEU A 13 0.72 -8.92 -17.39
N HIS A 14 1.36 -10.04 -17.11
CA HIS A 14 0.82 -11.36 -17.35
C HIS A 14 0.74 -12.17 -16.03
N TYR A 15 -0.35 -12.90 -15.85
CA TYR A 15 -0.48 -13.97 -14.86
C TYR A 15 -0.52 -15.29 -15.62
N GLY A 16 0.60 -16.01 -15.68
CA GLY A 16 0.77 -17.14 -16.59
C GLY A 16 0.54 -16.71 -18.05
N GLU A 17 -0.47 -17.31 -18.70
CA GLU A 17 -0.85 -16.96 -20.08
C GLU A 17 -1.83 -15.78 -20.19
N ASN A 18 -2.42 -15.36 -19.07
CA ASN A 18 -3.40 -14.26 -19.08
C ASN A 18 -2.71 -12.90 -19.11
N HIS A 19 -2.89 -12.16 -20.20
CA HIS A 19 -2.39 -10.79 -20.37
C HIS A 19 -3.34 -9.78 -19.73
N ALA A 20 -3.12 -9.49 -18.45
CA ALA A 20 -4.01 -8.70 -17.61
C ALA A 20 -3.90 -7.18 -17.80
N LEU A 21 -2.68 -6.67 -18.06
CA LEU A 21 -2.46 -5.25 -18.42
C LEU A 21 -1.74 -5.19 -19.76
N LYS A 22 -2.25 -4.32 -20.65
CA LYS A 22 -1.79 -4.23 -22.05
C LYS A 22 -1.33 -2.83 -22.38
N ASN A 23 -0.01 -2.64 -22.55
CA ASN A 23 0.62 -1.41 -22.97
C ASN A 23 0.08 -0.15 -22.26
N VAL A 24 0.04 -0.20 -20.93
CA VAL A 24 -0.45 0.93 -20.12
C VAL A 24 0.63 2.02 -20.10
N ASN A 25 0.21 3.23 -20.45
CA ASN A 25 1.04 4.43 -20.36
C ASN A 25 0.29 5.47 -19.54
N MET A 26 0.95 6.06 -18.51
CA MET A 26 0.29 6.97 -17.60
C MET A 26 1.30 7.84 -16.87
N GLU A 27 0.89 9.07 -16.55
CA GLU A 27 1.58 9.94 -15.62
C GLU A 27 0.70 10.22 -14.40
N ILE A 28 1.28 10.09 -13.20
CA ILE A 28 0.63 10.41 -11.94
C ILE A 28 1.36 11.61 -11.35
N ALA A 29 0.64 12.71 -11.18
CA ALA A 29 1.19 13.96 -10.67
C ALA A 29 1.58 13.85 -9.21
N ASP A 30 2.61 14.58 -8.81
CA ASP A 30 2.99 14.73 -7.41
C ASP A 30 1.94 15.55 -6.64
N HIS A 31 1.76 15.26 -5.35
CA HIS A 31 0.83 15.95 -4.45
C HIS A 31 -0.62 16.04 -4.98
N ALA A 32 -1.07 15.02 -5.73
CA ALA A 32 -2.40 14.98 -6.32
C ALA A 32 -3.12 13.67 -5.97
N ILE A 33 -4.46 13.72 -5.98
CA ILE A 33 -5.30 12.53 -5.88
C ILE A 33 -5.65 12.08 -7.30
N THR A 34 -5.25 10.85 -7.66
CA THR A 34 -5.59 10.23 -8.93
C THR A 34 -6.55 9.08 -8.71
N ALA A 35 -7.74 9.14 -9.33
CA ALA A 35 -8.75 8.09 -9.22
C ALA A 35 -8.80 7.24 -10.49
N PHE A 36 -8.83 5.90 -10.32
CA PHE A 36 -9.02 4.94 -11.40
C PHE A 36 -10.46 4.47 -11.45
N ILE A 37 -11.17 4.77 -12.53
CA ILE A 37 -12.57 4.42 -12.73
C ILE A 37 -12.68 3.40 -13.86
N GLY A 38 -13.56 2.42 -13.71
CA GLY A 38 -13.81 1.39 -14.72
C GLY A 38 -14.55 0.18 -14.13
N PRO A 39 -15.05 -0.73 -14.98
CA PRO A 39 -15.80 -1.90 -14.55
C PRO A 39 -14.96 -2.85 -13.68
N SER A 40 -15.63 -3.78 -12.99
CA SER A 40 -14.96 -4.84 -12.25
C SER A 40 -14.12 -5.69 -13.21
N GLY A 41 -12.93 -6.11 -12.78
CA GLY A 41 -12.04 -6.96 -13.59
C GLY A 41 -11.21 -6.23 -14.65
N CYS A 42 -11.36 -4.91 -14.87
CA CYS A 42 -10.58 -4.20 -15.90
C CYS A 42 -9.10 -3.92 -15.54
N GLY A 43 -8.59 -4.46 -14.43
CA GLY A 43 -7.17 -4.37 -14.10
C GLY A 43 -6.77 -3.26 -13.13
N LYS A 44 -7.69 -2.45 -12.56
CA LYS A 44 -7.37 -1.35 -11.63
C LYS A 44 -6.50 -1.78 -10.47
N SER A 45 -6.92 -2.82 -9.74
CA SER A 45 -6.17 -3.33 -8.60
C SER A 45 -4.85 -3.98 -9.01
N THR A 46 -4.81 -4.63 -10.17
CA THR A 46 -3.58 -5.17 -10.76
C THR A 46 -2.59 -4.05 -11.05
N PHE A 47 -3.06 -2.95 -11.65
CA PHE A 47 -2.23 -1.78 -11.93
C PHE A 47 -1.71 -1.14 -10.63
N LEU A 48 -2.57 -0.90 -9.63
CA LEU A 48 -2.15 -0.36 -8.34
C LEU A 48 -1.05 -1.21 -7.68
N ARG A 49 -1.17 -2.54 -7.75
CA ARG A 49 -0.15 -3.46 -7.24
C ARG A 49 1.16 -3.43 -8.03
N CYS A 50 1.18 -2.92 -9.26
CA CYS A 50 2.42 -2.70 -10.01
C CYS A 50 3.23 -1.55 -9.41
N LEU A 51 2.58 -0.51 -8.86
CA LEU A 51 3.24 0.70 -8.37
C LEU A 51 4.12 0.47 -7.13
N ASN A 52 3.91 -0.64 -6.41
CA ASN A 52 4.73 -1.06 -5.25
C ASN A 52 5.26 -2.50 -5.37
N ARG A 53 5.19 -3.08 -6.56
CA ARG A 53 5.68 -4.43 -6.85
C ARG A 53 5.00 -5.55 -6.03
N MET A 54 3.76 -5.33 -5.57
CA MET A 54 3.01 -6.39 -4.86
C MET A 54 2.63 -7.57 -5.76
N ASN A 55 2.61 -7.38 -7.09
CA ASN A 55 2.39 -8.47 -8.04
C ASN A 55 3.55 -9.46 -8.08
N ASP A 56 4.77 -9.09 -7.64
CA ASP A 56 5.92 -10.00 -7.54
C ASP A 56 5.68 -11.16 -6.57
N LEU A 57 4.67 -11.03 -5.68
CA LEU A 57 4.27 -12.09 -4.74
C LEU A 57 3.31 -13.11 -5.35
N VAL A 58 2.89 -12.92 -6.59
CA VAL A 58 1.98 -13.83 -7.30
C VAL A 58 2.79 -14.72 -8.22
N ASP A 59 2.70 -16.03 -8.00
CA ASP A 59 3.39 -17.02 -8.82
C ASP A 59 2.99 -16.88 -10.30
N GLY A 60 3.99 -16.94 -11.17
CA GLY A 60 3.77 -16.79 -12.61
C GLY A 60 3.45 -15.37 -13.07
N CYS A 61 3.56 -14.36 -12.20
CA CYS A 61 3.42 -12.97 -12.61
C CYS A 61 4.67 -12.50 -13.36
N ARG A 62 4.47 -11.91 -14.53
CA ARG A 62 5.52 -11.27 -15.33
C ARG A 62 5.10 -9.85 -15.68
N VAL A 63 5.98 -8.90 -15.36
CA VAL A 63 5.80 -7.48 -15.65
C VAL A 63 6.85 -7.05 -16.65
N GLU A 64 6.43 -6.32 -17.69
CA GLU A 64 7.26 -5.74 -18.74
C GLU A 64 6.94 -4.26 -18.88
N GLY A 65 7.88 -3.46 -19.39
CA GLY A 65 7.77 -2.01 -19.43
C GLY A 65 8.46 -1.37 -18.24
N LYS A 66 8.13 -0.10 -17.94
CA LYS A 66 8.76 0.64 -16.85
C LYS A 66 7.72 1.32 -15.96
N VAL A 67 8.05 1.39 -14.69
CA VAL A 67 7.36 2.23 -13.72
C VAL A 67 8.42 3.08 -13.01
N ILE A 68 8.44 4.37 -13.33
CA ILE A 68 9.45 5.31 -12.84
C ILE A 68 8.85 6.10 -11.68
N LEU A 69 9.42 5.94 -10.50
CA LEU A 69 9.07 6.68 -9.28
C LEU A 69 10.22 7.62 -8.93
N ASP A 70 9.97 8.92 -8.86
CA ASP A 70 11.01 9.92 -8.56
C ASP A 70 12.24 9.81 -9.50
N GLY A 71 12.04 9.44 -10.76
CA GLY A 71 13.10 9.29 -11.76
C GLY A 71 13.82 7.93 -11.74
N GLU A 72 13.44 7.00 -10.85
CA GLU A 72 14.03 5.67 -10.74
C GLU A 72 13.04 4.58 -11.17
N ASP A 73 13.44 3.69 -12.10
CA ASP A 73 12.62 2.55 -12.50
C ASP A 73 12.54 1.54 -11.36
N ILE A 74 11.33 1.39 -10.78
CA ILE A 74 11.13 0.50 -9.63
C ILE A 74 11.27 -0.99 -9.99
N TYR A 75 11.30 -1.37 -11.27
CA TYR A 75 11.54 -2.74 -11.73
C TYR A 75 13.02 -3.02 -12.06
N ASP A 76 13.93 -2.03 -11.90
CA ASP A 76 15.37 -2.30 -11.99
C ASP A 76 15.77 -3.35 -10.94
N LYS A 77 16.66 -4.27 -11.32
CA LYS A 77 17.14 -5.38 -10.49
C LYS A 77 17.84 -4.94 -9.20
N ARG A 78 18.33 -3.70 -9.17
CA ARG A 78 19.04 -3.10 -8.02
C ARG A 78 18.09 -2.54 -6.96
N VAL A 79 16.80 -2.40 -7.29
CA VAL A 79 15.83 -1.80 -6.37
C VAL A 79 15.49 -2.78 -5.25
N ASP A 80 15.69 -2.33 -4.01
CA ASP A 80 15.22 -3.02 -2.82
C ASP A 80 13.70 -2.85 -2.67
N THR A 81 12.96 -3.94 -2.84
CA THR A 81 11.50 -3.94 -2.75
C THR A 81 10.98 -3.62 -1.35
N THR A 82 11.76 -3.89 -0.31
CA THR A 82 11.39 -3.53 1.08
C THR A 82 11.41 -2.02 1.27
N LEU A 83 12.47 -1.37 0.77
CA LEU A 83 12.58 0.08 0.80
C LEU A 83 11.53 0.76 -0.12
N LEU A 84 11.25 0.17 -1.28
CA LEU A 84 10.19 0.64 -2.16
C LEU A 84 8.83 0.62 -1.44
N ARG A 85 8.45 -0.49 -0.82
CA ARG A 85 7.17 -0.65 -0.11
C ARG A 85 7.06 0.21 1.15
N LYS A 86 8.18 0.67 1.69
CA LYS A 86 8.20 1.71 2.73
C LYS A 86 7.80 3.08 2.18
N LYS A 87 8.18 3.39 0.93
CA LYS A 87 7.83 4.65 0.24
C LYS A 87 6.41 4.62 -0.34
N VAL A 88 5.99 3.48 -0.89
CA VAL A 88 4.69 3.30 -1.57
C VAL A 88 3.84 2.31 -0.80
N GLY A 89 3.13 2.83 0.20
CA GLY A 89 2.18 2.05 0.99
C GLY A 89 0.93 1.64 0.19
N MET A 90 0.23 0.62 0.66
CA MET A 90 -1.03 0.16 0.07
C MET A 90 -2.06 -0.07 1.16
N VAL A 91 -3.27 0.45 0.94
CA VAL A 91 -4.44 0.14 1.76
C VAL A 91 -5.30 -0.86 0.98
N PHE A 92 -5.60 -2.00 1.61
CA PHE A 92 -6.41 -3.06 0.99
C PHE A 92 -7.90 -2.83 1.25
N GLN A 93 -8.74 -3.34 0.36
CA GLN A 93 -10.19 -3.24 0.47
C GLN A 93 -10.73 -3.95 1.73
N GLN A 94 -10.16 -5.11 2.05
CA GLN A 94 -10.47 -5.82 3.29
C GLN A 94 -9.38 -5.54 4.33
N PRO A 95 -9.76 -5.08 5.54
CA PRO A 95 -8.79 -4.93 6.62
C PRO A 95 -8.25 -6.31 7.01
N ASN A 96 -6.95 -6.41 7.20
CA ASN A 96 -6.30 -7.64 7.65
C ASN A 96 -5.30 -7.31 8.76
N PRO A 97 -5.80 -6.88 9.94
CA PRO A 97 -4.94 -6.58 11.07
C PRO A 97 -4.34 -7.86 11.66
N PHE A 98 -3.13 -7.76 12.19
CA PHE A 98 -2.54 -8.83 12.96
C PHE A 98 -3.32 -9.06 14.28
N PRO A 99 -3.33 -10.29 14.84
CA PRO A 99 -3.99 -10.61 16.10
C PRO A 99 -3.25 -10.03 17.31
N MET A 100 -3.14 -8.72 17.35
CA MET A 100 -2.46 -7.95 18.40
C MET A 100 -3.24 -6.66 18.71
N SER A 101 -2.75 -5.83 19.62
CA SER A 101 -3.40 -4.57 19.97
C SER A 101 -3.43 -3.57 18.79
N ILE A 102 -4.30 -2.55 18.88
CA ILE A 102 -4.32 -1.43 17.92
C ILE A 102 -2.94 -0.76 17.88
N TYR A 103 -2.38 -0.48 19.06
CA TYR A 103 -1.04 0.09 19.20
C TYR A 103 0.03 -0.75 18.49
N ASP A 104 0.05 -2.06 18.74
CA ASP A 104 1.07 -2.93 18.18
C ASP A 104 0.94 -3.11 16.67
N ASN A 105 -0.28 -3.10 16.12
CA ASN A 105 -0.49 -3.10 14.68
C ASN A 105 0.13 -1.86 14.02
N ILE A 106 -0.06 -0.67 14.60
CA ILE A 106 0.49 0.58 14.06
C ILE A 106 2.01 0.64 14.27
N ALA A 107 2.49 0.24 15.46
CA ALA A 107 3.91 0.25 15.79
C ALA A 107 4.71 -0.86 15.08
N TYR A 108 4.05 -1.84 14.46
CA TYR A 108 4.69 -3.00 13.84
C TYR A 108 5.68 -2.60 12.74
N GLY A 109 5.23 -1.79 11.79
CA GLY A 109 6.09 -1.30 10.69
C GLY A 109 7.31 -0.52 11.19
N PRO A 110 7.13 0.52 12.01
CA PRO A 110 8.24 1.26 12.63
C PRO A 110 9.25 0.37 13.37
N ARG A 111 8.78 -0.63 14.13
CA ARG A 111 9.65 -1.59 14.83
C ARG A 111 10.47 -2.44 13.86
N LEU A 112 9.87 -2.93 12.77
CA LEU A 112 10.59 -3.68 11.73
C LEU A 112 11.68 -2.82 11.06
N HIS A 113 11.46 -1.50 10.98
CA HIS A 113 12.43 -0.56 10.45
C HIS A 113 13.44 -0.06 11.51
N GLY A 114 13.50 -0.71 12.69
CA GLY A 114 14.54 -0.50 13.69
C GLY A 114 14.21 0.55 14.76
N ILE A 115 13.02 1.14 14.78
CA ILE A 115 12.61 2.07 15.84
C ILE A 115 12.28 1.26 17.10
N LYS A 116 13.11 1.41 18.13
CA LYS A 116 12.96 0.68 19.40
C LYS A 116 12.59 1.59 20.57
N ASN A 117 12.76 2.91 20.40
CA ASN A 117 12.46 3.88 21.44
C ASN A 117 10.95 3.97 21.65
N LYS A 118 10.49 3.69 22.88
CA LYS A 118 9.06 3.69 23.21
C LYS A 118 8.41 5.05 22.96
N LYS A 119 9.06 6.14 23.39
CA LYS A 119 8.54 7.50 23.23
C LYS A 119 8.35 7.86 21.75
N GLU A 120 9.30 7.51 20.89
CA GLU A 120 9.23 7.72 19.45
C GLU A 120 8.09 6.88 18.82
N LEU A 121 7.92 5.64 19.29
CA LEU A 121 6.79 4.79 18.84
C LEU A 121 5.44 5.37 19.27
N ASP A 122 5.34 5.88 20.50
CA ASP A 122 4.11 6.51 21.02
C ASP A 122 3.74 7.74 20.15
N GLU A 123 4.71 8.59 19.83
CA GLU A 123 4.52 9.76 18.96
C GLU A 123 4.09 9.37 17.53
N ILE A 124 4.68 8.30 16.97
CA ILE A 124 4.32 7.79 15.64
C ILE A 124 2.90 7.24 15.64
N VAL A 125 2.53 6.45 16.65
CA VAL A 125 1.18 5.85 16.77
C VAL A 125 0.13 6.95 16.90
N GLU A 126 0.33 7.90 17.80
CA GLU A 126 -0.59 9.03 18.00
C GLU A 126 -0.76 9.84 16.71
N ARG A 127 0.33 10.27 16.11
CA ARG A 127 0.31 11.03 14.85
C ARG A 127 -0.38 10.29 13.72
N SER A 128 -0.17 8.96 13.62
CA SER A 128 -0.80 8.14 12.58
C SER A 128 -2.31 8.06 12.76
N LEU A 129 -2.78 7.89 13.99
CA LEU A 129 -4.21 7.85 14.32
C LEU A 129 -4.87 9.23 14.15
N GLN A 130 -4.18 10.30 14.51
CA GLN A 130 -4.65 11.67 14.27
C GLN A 130 -4.76 11.95 12.77
N GLY A 131 -3.75 11.56 11.98
CA GLY A 131 -3.77 11.68 10.52
C GLY A 131 -4.89 10.90 9.84
N ALA A 132 -5.30 9.77 10.44
CA ALA A 132 -6.45 8.97 10.02
C ALA A 132 -7.80 9.48 10.57
N ALA A 133 -7.79 10.53 11.41
CA ALA A 133 -8.96 11.11 12.08
C ALA A 133 -9.75 10.14 12.99
N ILE A 134 -9.08 9.10 13.52
CA ILE A 134 -9.70 8.08 14.40
C ILE A 134 -9.11 8.06 15.82
N PHE A 135 -8.18 8.96 16.15
CA PHE A 135 -7.51 8.96 17.46
C PHE A 135 -8.50 9.04 18.62
N GLU A 136 -9.46 9.94 18.57
CA GLU A 136 -10.46 10.13 19.66
C GLU A 136 -11.32 8.89 19.89
N GLU A 137 -11.58 8.09 18.85
CA GLU A 137 -12.38 6.88 18.95
C GLU A 137 -11.64 5.73 19.62
N VAL A 138 -10.30 5.69 19.47
CA VAL A 138 -9.51 4.51 19.88
C VAL A 138 -8.53 4.78 21.01
N LYS A 139 -8.30 6.04 21.42
CA LYS A 139 -7.28 6.43 22.42
C LYS A 139 -7.37 5.64 23.74
N ASP A 140 -8.58 5.35 24.24
CA ASP A 140 -8.81 4.62 25.47
C ASP A 140 -8.69 3.09 25.30
N ARG A 141 -8.45 2.62 24.07
CA ARG A 141 -8.48 1.20 23.68
C ARG A 141 -7.24 0.76 22.91
N LEU A 142 -6.21 1.58 22.85
CA LEU A 142 -4.99 1.32 22.07
C LEU A 142 -4.35 -0.04 22.37
N HIS A 143 -4.44 -0.51 23.60
CA HIS A 143 -3.88 -1.79 24.02
C HIS A 143 -4.87 -2.97 23.99
N LYS A 144 -6.10 -2.74 23.49
CA LYS A 144 -7.07 -3.82 23.25
C LYS A 144 -6.82 -4.47 21.89
N SER A 145 -7.26 -5.73 21.75
CA SER A 145 -7.15 -6.47 20.50
C SER A 145 -7.88 -5.76 19.37
N CYS A 146 -7.22 -5.65 18.22
CA CYS A 146 -7.79 -5.08 17.00
C CYS A 146 -8.94 -5.93 16.42
N LEU A 147 -8.95 -7.25 16.70
CA LEU A 147 -9.93 -8.20 16.15
C LEU A 147 -11.32 -8.09 16.81
N LEU A 148 -11.45 -7.44 17.95
CA LEU A 148 -12.74 -7.28 18.61
C LEU A 148 -13.72 -6.39 17.82
N TYR A 149 -13.25 -5.69 16.81
CA TYR A 149 -14.06 -4.77 15.98
C TYR A 149 -14.40 -5.31 14.59
N THR A 150 -13.82 -6.44 14.18
CA THR A 150 -14.17 -7.08 12.91
C THR A 150 -15.36 -8.01 13.02
N SER A 151 -15.72 -8.46 14.25
CA SER A 151 -16.88 -9.33 14.48
C SER A 151 -18.20 -8.55 14.57
N ASP A 152 -18.21 -7.33 15.11
CA ASP A 152 -19.44 -6.55 15.27
C ASP A 152 -19.94 -5.94 13.95
N ALA A 153 -19.05 -5.75 12.96
CA ALA A 153 -19.42 -5.25 11.64
C ALA A 153 -20.01 -6.35 10.70
N ALA A 154 -19.92 -7.62 11.08
CA ALA A 154 -20.45 -8.74 10.29
C ALA A 154 -21.88 -9.13 10.68
N ASP A 155 -22.36 -8.68 11.84
CA ASP A 155 -23.71 -9.00 12.34
C ASP A 155 -24.77 -7.94 11.97
N ASP A 156 -24.38 -6.83 11.32
CA ASP A 156 -25.28 -5.74 10.89
C ASP A 156 -25.61 -5.75 9.37
N LEU A 157 -25.41 -6.87 8.66
CA LEU A 157 -25.77 -7.01 7.22
C LEU A 157 -26.81 -8.10 6.99
#